data_8ed647fdf5d085f0e98d0d45168ad205
#
_entry.id   8ed647fdf5d085f0e98d0d45168ad205
#
_cell.length_a   1.000
_cell.length_b   1.000
_cell.length_c   1.000
_cell.angle_alpha   90.00
_cell.angle_beta   90.00
_cell.angle_gamma   90.00
#
_symmetry.space_group_name_H-M   'P 1'
#
loop_
_entity.id
_entity.type
_entity.pdbx_description
1 polymer ?
#
loop_
_entity_poly.entity_id
_entity_poly.type
_entity_poly.pdbx_seq_one_letter_code
_entity_poly.pdbx_strand_id
1 'polypeptide(L)'
;MSKLVKQTELELKEKIMDALGRAVADGVLDEAPLPAFIIEVPKERQNGDYSTNVAMAGAKAFHKAPRVIAQAIVDRLDLADTVFDRAEIAGPGFINFFLGNRFYAAVLEDLMAQGENYGRSDYGKGKRVLVEFVSANPTGPMHIGNARGGAIGDCLAAVLDWAGYDVQREFYVNDAGNQIEKFATSLEVRYLQHYDPALELPEDAYKGVDIVEHAENFIKEYGDRYVSASSEERRKALVDFALPKNIAGLERDLGAYRIQYDRWFKESSLHGDGSVQRVIDALKEKGVTYEQDGALWFKASAFGNDKDIVLVRANGIPTYIVPDIAYHYNKLVTRGYDKAVDVLGADHHGYVPRMKAALTALGLDANRLDCVIMQMVRLVRDGETIKLSKRSGKAITLNTLLEEVPIDAARFFFNLREPNSHFDFDLELAASTSNENPVYYVQYAHARICSILRKAAEEGVTLRTPTTAELEQLTAPEERELIRHLAALTDDVVTAAKTYDPAKITHYVIDLATLFHKFYNAQRVMVEDEGLMQARLYLCTAVKNTIRNVLTMLKISVPERM
;
A
#
# COMPACT_ATOMS: atom_id res chain seq x y z
N MET A 1 -7.18 5.89 -13.57
CA MET A 1 -7.71 7.20 -14.05
C MET A 1 -9.06 7.45 -13.44
N SER A 2 -9.31 8.66 -12.93
CA SER A 2 -10.64 9.04 -12.48
C SER A 2 -11.62 8.92 -13.64
N LYS A 3 -12.88 8.71 -13.33
CA LYS A 3 -13.92 8.56 -14.38
C LYS A 3 -14.00 9.82 -15.23
N LEU A 4 -13.88 10.99 -14.59
CA LEU A 4 -13.89 12.29 -15.28
C LEU A 4 -12.68 12.44 -16.23
N VAL A 5 -11.46 12.19 -15.75
CA VAL A 5 -10.24 12.29 -16.58
C VAL A 5 -10.30 11.33 -17.76
N LYS A 6 -10.78 10.10 -17.55
CA LYS A 6 -10.96 9.13 -18.64
C LYS A 6 -12.00 9.58 -19.67
N GLN A 7 -13.11 10.18 -19.21
CA GLN A 7 -14.10 10.77 -20.11
C GLN A 7 -13.51 11.92 -20.92
N THR A 8 -12.74 12.81 -20.29
CA THR A 8 -12.06 13.93 -20.96
C THR A 8 -11.13 13.46 -22.06
N GLU A 9 -10.34 12.40 -21.84
CA GLU A 9 -9.46 11.83 -22.88
C GLU A 9 -10.25 11.20 -24.05
N LEU A 10 -11.35 10.50 -23.73
CA LEU A 10 -12.21 9.91 -24.76
C LEU A 10 -12.88 10.98 -25.59
N GLU A 11 -13.44 12.01 -24.95
CA GLU A 11 -14.04 13.18 -25.63
C GLU A 11 -13.02 13.86 -26.55
N LEU A 12 -11.79 14.10 -26.05
CA LEU A 12 -10.72 14.68 -26.85
C LEU A 12 -10.41 13.84 -28.10
N LYS A 13 -10.31 12.52 -27.93
CA LYS A 13 -10.06 11.60 -29.04
C LYS A 13 -11.18 11.64 -30.07
N GLU A 14 -12.43 11.68 -29.65
CA GLU A 14 -13.60 11.81 -30.53
C GLU A 14 -13.56 13.13 -31.31
N LYS A 15 -13.30 14.25 -30.63
CA LYS A 15 -13.18 15.57 -31.28
C LYS A 15 -12.05 15.64 -32.32
N ILE A 16 -10.91 15.01 -32.04
CA ILE A 16 -9.80 14.89 -32.99
C ILE A 16 -10.22 14.07 -34.20
N MET A 17 -10.90 12.94 -34.02
CA MET A 17 -11.36 12.07 -35.10
C MET A 17 -12.42 12.76 -35.95
N ASP A 18 -13.34 13.49 -35.35
CA ASP A 18 -14.35 14.28 -36.06
C ASP A 18 -13.72 15.40 -36.93
N ALA A 19 -12.73 16.11 -36.39
CA ALA A 19 -12.00 17.14 -37.11
C ALA A 19 -11.23 16.56 -38.31
N LEU A 20 -10.62 15.39 -38.15
CA LEU A 20 -9.99 14.65 -39.25
C LEU A 20 -11.00 14.24 -40.32
N GLY A 21 -12.15 13.68 -39.92
CA GLY A 21 -13.23 13.31 -40.82
C GLY A 21 -13.72 14.50 -41.65
N ARG A 22 -13.89 15.68 -41.03
CA ARG A 22 -14.23 16.93 -41.73
C ARG A 22 -13.12 17.36 -42.69
N ALA A 23 -11.85 17.25 -42.33
CA ALA A 23 -10.73 17.60 -43.19
C ALA A 23 -10.65 16.71 -44.45
N VAL A 24 -11.03 15.42 -44.33
CA VAL A 24 -11.15 14.50 -45.46
C VAL A 24 -12.38 14.84 -46.32
N ALA A 25 -13.53 15.06 -45.70
CA ALA A 25 -14.76 15.42 -46.42
C ALA A 25 -14.64 16.72 -47.22
N ASP A 26 -13.89 17.69 -46.72
CA ASP A 26 -13.58 18.97 -47.39
C ASP A 26 -12.48 18.83 -48.45
N GLY A 27 -11.90 17.65 -48.67
CA GLY A 27 -10.82 17.40 -49.62
C GLY A 27 -9.47 18.04 -49.25
N VAL A 28 -9.28 18.45 -47.99
CA VAL A 28 -8.02 19.00 -47.49
C VAL A 28 -7.02 17.88 -47.17
N LEU A 29 -7.51 16.74 -46.72
CA LEU A 29 -6.74 15.50 -46.51
C LEU A 29 -7.30 14.40 -47.40
N ASP A 30 -6.43 13.53 -47.92
CA ASP A 30 -6.84 12.35 -48.66
C ASP A 30 -7.51 11.33 -47.75
N GLU A 31 -8.43 10.51 -48.28
CA GLU A 31 -9.00 9.41 -47.52
C GLU A 31 -7.94 8.32 -47.31
N ALA A 32 -7.58 8.07 -46.08
CA ALA A 32 -6.58 7.08 -45.71
C ALA A 32 -6.83 6.52 -44.32
N PRO A 33 -6.44 5.25 -44.06
CA PRO A 33 -6.52 4.69 -42.69
C PRO A 33 -5.53 5.43 -41.79
N LEU A 34 -6.04 5.99 -40.68
CA LEU A 34 -5.22 6.68 -39.70
C LEU A 34 -4.46 5.65 -38.82
N PRO A 35 -3.13 5.74 -38.74
CA PRO A 35 -2.35 4.96 -37.80
C PRO A 35 -2.75 5.26 -36.33
N ALA A 36 -2.42 4.34 -35.43
CA ALA A 36 -2.59 4.58 -33.99
C ALA A 36 -1.80 5.84 -33.57
N PHE A 37 -2.44 6.69 -32.79
CA PHE A 37 -1.83 7.88 -32.19
C PHE A 37 -2.04 7.89 -30.68
N ILE A 38 -1.26 8.70 -29.99
CA ILE A 38 -1.33 8.84 -28.54
C ILE A 38 -1.89 10.21 -28.16
N ILE A 39 -2.55 10.24 -27.00
CA ILE A 39 -2.85 11.44 -26.23
C ILE A 39 -2.09 11.27 -24.92
N GLU A 40 -1.30 12.25 -24.54
CA GLU A 40 -0.46 12.22 -23.34
C GLU A 40 -0.52 13.54 -22.59
N VAL A 41 -0.17 13.52 -21.30
CA VAL A 41 0.03 14.72 -20.50
C VAL A 41 1.47 15.20 -20.70
N PRO A 42 1.70 16.41 -21.24
CA PRO A 42 3.04 16.95 -21.45
C PRO A 42 3.80 17.12 -20.12
N LYS A 43 5.12 16.91 -20.15
CA LYS A 43 5.99 17.18 -18.98
C LYS A 43 6.02 18.65 -18.60
N GLU A 44 6.08 19.51 -19.62
CA GLU A 44 6.15 20.97 -19.47
C GLU A 44 4.75 21.57 -19.61
N ARG A 45 4.28 22.26 -18.59
CA ARG A 45 2.94 22.86 -18.55
C ARG A 45 2.65 23.89 -19.64
N GLN A 46 3.68 24.56 -20.13
CA GLN A 46 3.55 25.48 -21.28
C GLN A 46 3.07 24.77 -22.55
N ASN A 47 3.22 23.46 -22.63
CA ASN A 47 2.74 22.62 -23.73
C ASN A 47 1.29 22.12 -23.54
N GLY A 48 0.54 22.74 -22.63
CA GLY A 48 -0.87 22.41 -22.38
C GLY A 48 -1.08 21.30 -21.33
N ASP A 49 -2.33 20.90 -21.20
CA ASP A 49 -2.77 19.85 -20.30
C ASP A 49 -2.78 18.47 -20.97
N TYR A 50 -3.02 18.43 -22.28
CA TYR A 50 -2.90 17.24 -23.13
C TYR A 50 -2.16 17.58 -24.42
N SER A 51 -1.49 16.57 -24.98
CA SER A 51 -0.81 16.68 -26.29
C SER A 51 -1.06 15.43 -27.11
N THR A 52 -1.13 15.58 -28.44
CA THR A 52 -1.26 14.44 -29.35
C THR A 52 -0.26 14.52 -30.48
N ASN A 53 0.21 13.35 -30.90
CA ASN A 53 1.06 13.18 -32.09
C ASN A 53 0.28 12.78 -33.34
N VAL A 54 -1.05 12.93 -33.36
CA VAL A 54 -1.93 12.46 -34.45
C VAL A 54 -1.48 12.91 -35.83
N ALA A 55 -1.05 14.17 -35.98
CA ALA A 55 -0.60 14.69 -37.26
C ALA A 55 0.73 14.08 -37.73
N MET A 56 1.64 13.79 -36.81
CA MET A 56 2.90 13.09 -37.14
C MET A 56 2.64 11.63 -37.51
N ALA A 57 1.77 10.94 -36.77
CA ALA A 57 1.37 9.56 -37.04
C ALA A 57 0.72 9.45 -38.43
N GLY A 58 -0.12 10.45 -38.80
CA GLY A 58 -0.84 10.51 -40.07
C GLY A 58 0.00 10.96 -41.29
N ALA A 59 1.21 11.49 -41.10
CA ALA A 59 1.99 12.12 -42.15
C ALA A 59 2.21 11.24 -43.41
N LYS A 60 2.53 9.96 -43.17
CA LYS A 60 2.71 8.98 -44.26
C LYS A 60 1.38 8.60 -44.93
N ALA A 61 0.32 8.46 -44.17
CA ALA A 61 -0.99 8.06 -44.67
C ALA A 61 -1.65 9.15 -45.55
N PHE A 62 -1.57 10.41 -45.12
CA PHE A 62 -2.14 11.54 -45.81
C PHE A 62 -1.17 12.21 -46.82
N HIS A 63 0.06 11.71 -46.98
CA HIS A 63 1.10 12.25 -47.86
C HIS A 63 1.32 13.77 -47.69
N LYS A 64 1.21 14.29 -46.46
CA LYS A 64 1.37 15.72 -46.12
C LYS A 64 2.31 15.92 -44.96
N ALA A 65 2.91 17.10 -44.86
CA ALA A 65 3.74 17.48 -43.74
C ALA A 65 2.91 17.50 -42.44
N PRO A 66 3.43 17.03 -41.29
CA PRO A 66 2.67 16.97 -40.04
C PRO A 66 2.05 18.30 -39.62
N ARG A 67 2.74 19.43 -39.81
CA ARG A 67 2.17 20.74 -39.48
C ARG A 67 0.95 21.10 -40.36
N VAL A 68 0.92 20.66 -41.59
CA VAL A 68 -0.23 20.89 -42.52
C VAL A 68 -1.42 20.07 -42.05
N ILE A 69 -1.19 18.81 -41.60
CA ILE A 69 -2.22 17.95 -41.03
C ILE A 69 -2.72 18.53 -39.72
N ALA A 70 -1.81 18.97 -38.86
CA ALA A 70 -2.17 19.60 -37.57
C ALA A 70 -3.03 20.85 -37.79
N GLN A 71 -2.70 21.68 -38.78
CA GLN A 71 -3.49 22.87 -39.11
C GLN A 71 -4.87 22.48 -39.62
N ALA A 72 -4.94 21.49 -40.52
CA ALA A 72 -6.22 21.01 -41.05
C ALA A 72 -7.17 20.48 -39.96
N ILE A 73 -6.59 19.83 -38.89
CA ILE A 73 -7.34 19.38 -37.73
C ILE A 73 -7.79 20.58 -36.88
N VAL A 74 -6.87 21.47 -36.49
CA VAL A 74 -7.16 22.60 -35.60
C VAL A 74 -8.19 23.56 -36.21
N ASP A 75 -8.13 23.82 -37.52
CA ASP A 75 -9.10 24.67 -38.23
C ASP A 75 -10.53 24.10 -38.22
N ARG A 76 -10.68 22.79 -37.93
CA ARG A 76 -11.96 22.07 -37.92
C ARG A 76 -12.34 21.53 -36.55
N LEU A 77 -11.52 21.83 -35.57
CA LEU A 77 -11.75 21.36 -34.20
C LEU A 77 -12.90 22.15 -33.59
N ASP A 78 -13.94 21.45 -33.17
CA ASP A 78 -15.05 22.03 -32.45
C ASP A 78 -14.93 21.66 -30.97
N LEU A 79 -14.46 22.62 -30.16
CA LEU A 79 -14.32 22.52 -28.72
C LEU A 79 -15.52 23.09 -27.96
N ALA A 80 -16.55 23.58 -28.66
CA ALA A 80 -17.78 24.04 -28.00
C ALA A 80 -18.38 22.92 -27.16
N ASP A 81 -18.89 23.28 -26.00
CA ASP A 81 -19.48 22.35 -25.04
C ASP A 81 -18.54 21.27 -24.45
N THR A 82 -17.24 21.35 -24.73
CA THR A 82 -16.22 20.50 -24.11
C THR A 82 -15.60 21.18 -22.88
N VAL A 83 -14.72 20.44 -22.21
CA VAL A 83 -13.90 20.98 -21.10
C VAL A 83 -12.62 21.66 -21.58
N PHE A 84 -12.37 21.72 -22.89
CA PHE A 84 -11.18 22.33 -23.47
C PHE A 84 -11.45 23.78 -23.93
N ASP A 85 -10.50 24.65 -23.62
CA ASP A 85 -10.58 26.09 -23.98
C ASP A 85 -9.98 26.35 -25.35
N ARG A 86 -8.86 25.74 -25.69
CA ARG A 86 -8.15 25.94 -26.93
C ARG A 86 -7.19 24.81 -27.30
N ALA A 87 -6.79 24.79 -28.58
CA ALA A 87 -5.76 23.91 -29.10
C ALA A 87 -4.68 24.73 -29.83
N GLU A 88 -3.40 24.36 -29.68
CA GLU A 88 -2.25 25.05 -30.27
C GLU A 88 -1.31 24.05 -30.96
N ILE A 89 -0.77 24.40 -32.11
CA ILE A 89 0.20 23.57 -32.84
C ILE A 89 1.60 23.86 -32.35
N ALA A 90 2.31 22.82 -31.91
CA ALA A 90 3.65 22.92 -31.37
C ALA A 90 4.67 22.06 -32.15
N GLY A 91 5.91 22.52 -32.20
CA GLY A 91 7.03 21.80 -32.78
C GLY A 91 6.78 21.28 -34.18
N PRO A 92 7.08 20.00 -34.48
CA PRO A 92 6.96 19.42 -35.82
C PRO A 92 5.50 19.07 -36.23
N GLY A 93 4.51 19.26 -35.35
CA GLY A 93 3.11 18.94 -35.62
C GLY A 93 2.38 18.28 -34.45
N PHE A 94 2.85 18.47 -33.23
CA PHE A 94 2.05 18.19 -32.03
C PHE A 94 0.87 19.15 -31.96
N ILE A 95 -0.25 18.68 -31.42
CA ILE A 95 -1.37 19.54 -31.07
C ILE A 95 -1.53 19.47 -29.55
N ASN A 96 -1.37 20.62 -28.92
CA ASN A 96 -1.49 20.80 -27.49
C ASN A 96 -2.87 21.35 -27.13
N PHE A 97 -3.52 20.78 -26.14
CA PHE A 97 -4.86 21.15 -25.67
C PHE A 97 -4.79 21.72 -24.27
N PHE A 98 -5.56 22.77 -24.03
CA PHE A 98 -5.61 23.47 -22.76
C PHE A 98 -7.01 23.33 -22.15
N LEU A 99 -7.07 22.92 -20.90
CA LEU A 99 -8.31 22.79 -20.15
C LEU A 99 -8.87 24.16 -19.76
N GLY A 100 -10.16 24.34 -20.01
CA GLY A 100 -10.92 25.53 -19.60
C GLY A 100 -11.42 25.46 -18.17
N ASN A 101 -12.01 26.57 -17.70
CA ASN A 101 -12.54 26.68 -16.33
C ASN A 101 -13.62 25.63 -16.03
N ARG A 102 -14.37 25.21 -17.04
CA ARG A 102 -15.39 24.16 -16.94
C ARG A 102 -14.84 22.82 -16.45
N PHE A 103 -13.59 22.45 -16.81
CA PHE A 103 -12.94 21.25 -16.27
C PHE A 103 -12.74 21.35 -14.77
N TYR A 104 -12.23 22.49 -14.29
CA TYR A 104 -11.96 22.68 -12.85
C TYR A 104 -13.24 22.67 -12.03
N ALA A 105 -14.32 23.27 -12.56
CA ALA A 105 -15.65 23.21 -11.96
C ALA A 105 -16.14 21.74 -11.87
N ALA A 106 -16.05 20.98 -12.98
CA ALA A 106 -16.47 19.58 -13.03
C ALA A 106 -15.68 18.68 -12.06
N VAL A 107 -14.38 18.93 -11.86
CA VAL A 107 -13.57 18.20 -10.86
C VAL A 107 -14.12 18.40 -9.46
N LEU A 108 -14.45 19.64 -9.08
CA LEU A 108 -14.97 19.94 -7.74
C LEU A 108 -16.37 19.37 -7.54
N GLU A 109 -17.23 19.46 -8.56
CA GLU A 109 -18.58 18.87 -8.54
C GLU A 109 -18.50 17.33 -8.36
N ASP A 110 -17.66 16.66 -9.14
CA ASP A 110 -17.45 15.20 -9.07
C ASP A 110 -16.89 14.78 -7.70
N LEU A 111 -15.87 15.50 -7.20
CA LEU A 111 -15.28 15.24 -5.88
C LEU A 111 -16.32 15.32 -4.78
N MET A 112 -17.11 16.39 -4.77
CA MET A 112 -18.10 16.60 -3.73
C MET A 112 -19.27 15.62 -3.84
N ALA A 113 -19.64 15.20 -5.04
CA ALA A 113 -20.66 14.18 -5.27
C ALA A 113 -20.22 12.80 -4.78
N GLN A 114 -18.95 12.44 -4.97
CA GLN A 114 -18.40 11.17 -4.50
C GLN A 114 -18.10 11.17 -2.99
N GLY A 115 -17.82 12.33 -2.38
CA GLY A 115 -17.60 12.49 -0.95
C GLY A 115 -16.52 11.55 -0.39
N GLU A 116 -16.90 10.65 0.51
CA GLU A 116 -15.97 9.69 1.14
C GLU A 116 -15.41 8.64 0.18
N ASN A 117 -16.02 8.45 -0.98
CA ASN A 117 -15.56 7.52 -2.00
C ASN A 117 -14.64 8.17 -3.04
N TYR A 118 -14.42 9.49 -2.98
CA TYR A 118 -13.53 10.17 -3.93
C TYR A 118 -12.10 9.64 -3.82
N GLY A 119 -11.55 9.25 -4.94
CA GLY A 119 -10.25 8.56 -5.04
C GLY A 119 -10.37 7.05 -5.31
N ARG A 120 -11.54 6.44 -5.07
CA ARG A 120 -11.78 5.03 -5.40
C ARG A 120 -11.88 4.79 -6.92
N SER A 121 -11.51 3.59 -7.34
CA SER A 121 -11.64 3.14 -8.73
C SER A 121 -12.10 1.70 -8.84
N ASP A 122 -12.44 1.29 -10.04
CA ASP A 122 -12.79 -0.11 -10.40
C ASP A 122 -11.63 -0.86 -11.08
N TYR A 123 -10.39 -0.37 -10.94
CA TYR A 123 -9.21 -0.95 -11.60
C TYR A 123 -9.05 -2.44 -11.29
N GLY A 124 -9.24 -2.84 -10.05
CA GLY A 124 -9.13 -4.20 -9.56
C GLY A 124 -10.27 -5.12 -10.04
N LYS A 125 -11.38 -4.56 -10.52
CA LYS A 125 -12.57 -5.29 -11.01
C LYS A 125 -13.11 -6.34 -10.03
N GLY A 126 -13.00 -6.07 -8.72
CA GLY A 126 -13.44 -6.99 -7.67
C GLY A 126 -12.61 -8.27 -7.56
N LYS A 127 -11.44 -8.36 -8.19
CA LYS A 127 -10.57 -9.53 -8.03
C LYS A 127 -10.17 -9.69 -6.57
N ARG A 128 -10.17 -10.94 -6.10
CA ARG A 128 -9.85 -11.27 -4.72
C ARG A 128 -8.34 -11.29 -4.49
N VAL A 129 -7.86 -10.46 -3.58
CA VAL A 129 -6.44 -10.36 -3.23
C VAL A 129 -6.26 -10.64 -1.75
N LEU A 130 -5.33 -11.53 -1.41
CA LEU A 130 -4.89 -11.72 -0.04
C LEU A 130 -3.59 -10.97 0.16
N VAL A 131 -3.53 -10.13 1.21
CA VAL A 131 -2.31 -9.43 1.64
C VAL A 131 -1.88 -10.02 2.97
N GLU A 132 -0.72 -10.70 2.96
CA GLU A 132 -0.08 -11.22 4.15
C GLU A 132 1.04 -10.27 4.59
N PHE A 133 1.07 -9.92 5.87
CA PHE A 133 2.09 -9.03 6.41
C PHE A 133 2.31 -9.22 7.90
N VAL A 134 3.47 -8.81 8.39
CA VAL A 134 4.00 -9.04 9.74
C VAL A 134 4.35 -10.50 9.96
N SER A 135 3.38 -11.38 10.12
CA SER A 135 3.51 -12.84 10.33
C SER A 135 4.66 -13.20 11.29
N ALA A 136 4.77 -12.44 12.40
CA ALA A 136 5.83 -12.61 13.38
C ALA A 136 5.65 -13.92 14.17
N ASN A 137 6.76 -14.58 14.53
CA ASN A 137 6.72 -15.75 15.38
C ASN A 137 6.10 -15.42 16.75
N PRO A 138 5.14 -16.23 17.23
CA PRO A 138 4.48 -15.98 18.51
C PRO A 138 5.34 -16.42 19.70
N THR A 139 6.63 -16.10 19.66
CA THR A 139 7.64 -16.50 20.65
C THR A 139 8.23 -15.32 21.41
N GLY A 140 7.63 -14.13 21.28
CA GLY A 140 8.03 -12.92 21.97
C GLY A 140 7.37 -11.66 21.40
N PRO A 141 7.70 -10.45 21.94
CA PRO A 141 7.13 -9.19 21.49
C PRO A 141 7.62 -8.80 20.09
N MET A 142 6.78 -8.08 19.36
CA MET A 142 7.13 -7.56 18.02
C MET A 142 8.21 -6.48 18.10
N HIS A 143 9.17 -6.52 17.19
CA HIS A 143 10.22 -5.51 17.05
C HIS A 143 9.86 -4.45 15.99
N ILE A 144 10.70 -3.40 15.90
CA ILE A 144 10.49 -2.26 15.02
C ILE A 144 10.31 -2.64 13.53
N GLY A 145 10.96 -3.70 13.05
CA GLY A 145 10.78 -4.20 11.69
C GLY A 145 9.35 -4.69 11.44
N ASN A 146 8.73 -5.33 12.44
CA ASN A 146 7.33 -5.73 12.38
C ASN A 146 6.40 -4.50 12.36
N ALA A 147 6.75 -3.42 13.07
CA ALA A 147 5.99 -2.17 13.03
C ALA A 147 5.98 -1.56 11.62
N ARG A 148 7.14 -1.52 10.93
CA ARG A 148 7.21 -1.06 9.53
C ARG A 148 6.38 -1.95 8.62
N GLY A 149 6.58 -3.28 8.71
CA GLY A 149 5.83 -4.25 7.91
C GLY A 149 4.32 -4.15 8.12
N GLY A 150 3.91 -3.90 9.36
CA GLY A 150 2.51 -3.68 9.72
C GLY A 150 1.92 -2.42 9.07
N ALA A 151 2.62 -1.29 9.15
CA ALA A 151 2.16 -0.04 8.53
C ALA A 151 2.08 -0.16 7.00
N ILE A 152 3.13 -0.70 6.36
CA ILE A 152 3.18 -0.88 4.91
C ILE A 152 2.09 -1.86 4.44
N GLY A 153 1.98 -3.04 5.07
CA GLY A 153 1.03 -4.06 4.67
C GLY A 153 -0.43 -3.62 4.82
N ASP A 154 -0.78 -2.98 5.93
CA ASP A 154 -2.13 -2.49 6.18
C ASP A 154 -2.51 -1.33 5.23
N CYS A 155 -1.58 -0.39 4.99
CA CYS A 155 -1.80 0.70 4.02
C CYS A 155 -1.87 0.17 2.58
N LEU A 156 -1.04 -0.82 2.21
CA LEU A 156 -1.10 -1.46 0.91
C LEU A 156 -2.45 -2.17 0.69
N ALA A 157 -2.94 -2.89 1.70
CA ALA A 157 -4.25 -3.52 1.65
C ALA A 157 -5.37 -2.47 1.46
N ALA A 158 -5.27 -1.31 2.12
CA ALA A 158 -6.23 -0.22 1.95
C ALA A 158 -6.14 0.39 0.54
N VAL A 159 -4.94 0.61 0.00
CA VAL A 159 -4.72 1.13 -1.36
C VAL A 159 -5.31 0.16 -2.41
N LEU A 160 -5.11 -1.16 -2.24
CA LEU A 160 -5.70 -2.17 -3.13
C LEU A 160 -7.24 -2.16 -3.06
N ASP A 161 -7.83 -2.04 -1.86
CA ASP A 161 -9.28 -1.90 -1.69
C ASP A 161 -9.80 -0.63 -2.41
N TRP A 162 -9.11 0.51 -2.25
CA TRP A 162 -9.46 1.74 -2.95
C TRP A 162 -9.30 1.64 -4.47
N ALA A 163 -8.38 0.81 -4.94
CA ALA A 163 -8.22 0.50 -6.35
C ALA A 163 -9.27 -0.49 -6.90
N GLY A 164 -10.20 -0.97 -6.08
CA GLY A 164 -11.33 -1.81 -6.49
C GLY A 164 -11.07 -3.32 -6.45
N TYR A 165 -10.11 -3.77 -5.66
CA TYR A 165 -9.94 -5.20 -5.34
C TYR A 165 -10.79 -5.59 -4.13
N ASP A 166 -11.17 -6.87 -4.06
CA ASP A 166 -11.70 -7.52 -2.85
C ASP A 166 -10.52 -8.02 -2.02
N VAL A 167 -10.16 -7.29 -0.96
CA VAL A 167 -8.92 -7.48 -0.21
C VAL A 167 -9.17 -8.17 1.12
N GLN A 168 -8.39 -9.21 1.39
CA GLN A 168 -8.32 -9.85 2.71
C GLN A 168 -6.92 -9.68 3.32
N ARG A 169 -6.87 -9.26 4.58
CA ARG A 169 -5.67 -9.15 5.41
C ARG A 169 -5.46 -10.42 6.19
N GLU A 170 -4.27 -11.02 6.12
CA GLU A 170 -3.97 -12.26 6.80
C GLU A 170 -2.67 -12.16 7.60
N PHE A 171 -2.71 -12.69 8.81
CA PHE A 171 -1.53 -12.97 9.63
C PHE A 171 -1.28 -14.47 9.66
N TYR A 172 -0.10 -14.91 9.23
CA TYR A 172 0.32 -16.30 9.34
C TYR A 172 0.91 -16.55 10.73
N VAL A 173 0.29 -17.44 11.47
CA VAL A 173 0.74 -17.84 12.81
C VAL A 173 1.61 -19.09 12.68
N ASN A 174 2.90 -18.92 12.88
CA ASN A 174 3.84 -20.03 12.94
C ASN A 174 3.73 -20.73 14.30
N ASP A 175 2.70 -21.57 14.45
CA ASP A 175 2.39 -22.34 15.67
C ASP A 175 2.83 -23.80 15.60
N ALA A 176 3.77 -24.12 14.68
CA ALA A 176 4.34 -25.43 14.49
C ALA A 176 5.85 -25.37 14.17
N GLY A 177 6.50 -26.52 14.09
CA GLY A 177 7.89 -26.64 13.65
C GLY A 177 8.94 -26.17 14.65
N ASN A 178 10.17 -25.93 14.15
CA ASN A 178 11.36 -25.76 14.97
C ASN A 178 11.32 -24.57 15.95
N GLN A 179 10.61 -23.50 15.60
CA GLN A 179 10.50 -22.33 16.49
C GLN A 179 9.68 -22.65 17.75
N ILE A 180 8.62 -23.44 17.58
CA ILE A 180 7.79 -23.90 18.70
C ILE A 180 8.54 -24.91 19.57
N GLU A 181 9.35 -25.80 18.96
CA GLU A 181 10.21 -26.71 19.73
C GLU A 181 11.23 -25.95 20.60
N LYS A 182 11.85 -24.89 20.07
CA LYS A 182 12.75 -24.03 20.85
C LYS A 182 12.01 -23.27 21.95
N PHE A 183 10.81 -22.79 21.66
CA PHE A 183 9.94 -22.15 22.63
C PHE A 183 9.57 -23.11 23.77
N ALA A 184 9.15 -24.33 23.42
CA ALA A 184 8.84 -25.39 24.37
C ALA A 184 10.03 -25.72 25.28
N THR A 185 11.22 -25.89 24.71
CA THR A 185 12.46 -26.15 25.43
C THR A 185 12.80 -25.00 26.38
N SER A 186 12.64 -23.76 25.95
CA SER A 186 12.92 -22.58 26.76
C SER A 186 11.99 -22.48 27.96
N LEU A 187 10.69 -22.72 27.74
CA LEU A 187 9.68 -22.75 28.81
C LEU A 187 9.93 -23.90 29.79
N GLU A 188 10.25 -25.11 29.29
CA GLU A 188 10.54 -26.29 30.09
C GLU A 188 11.71 -26.04 31.02
N VAL A 189 12.82 -25.52 30.51
CA VAL A 189 14.00 -25.26 31.35
C VAL A 189 13.70 -24.18 32.39
N ARG A 190 13.00 -23.09 32.05
CA ARG A 190 12.60 -22.04 32.99
C ARG A 190 11.65 -22.55 34.06
N TYR A 191 10.70 -23.42 33.72
CA TYR A 191 9.83 -24.08 34.68
C TYR A 191 10.60 -24.95 35.65
N LEU A 192 11.52 -25.80 35.13
CA LEU A 192 12.32 -26.70 35.98
C LEU A 192 13.36 -25.97 36.81
N GLN A 193 13.94 -24.85 36.36
CA GLN A 193 14.87 -24.01 37.10
C GLN A 193 14.29 -23.48 38.41
N HIS A 194 12.97 -23.38 38.54
CA HIS A 194 12.33 -23.03 39.80
C HIS A 194 12.53 -24.09 40.87
N TYR A 195 12.62 -25.36 40.48
CA TYR A 195 12.78 -26.51 41.39
C TYR A 195 14.22 -27.00 41.46
N ASP A 196 15.01 -26.81 40.39
CA ASP A 196 16.43 -27.13 40.33
C ASP A 196 17.21 -25.98 39.66
N PRO A 197 17.70 -25.02 40.46
CA PRO A 197 18.44 -23.85 39.94
C PRO A 197 19.76 -24.18 39.22
N ALA A 198 20.26 -25.43 39.30
CA ALA A 198 21.49 -25.84 38.63
C ALA A 198 21.29 -26.10 37.11
N LEU A 199 20.05 -26.18 36.64
CA LEU A 199 19.77 -26.40 35.23
C LEU A 199 20.21 -25.19 34.37
N GLU A 200 20.96 -25.47 33.32
CA GLU A 200 21.41 -24.45 32.39
C GLU A 200 20.46 -24.31 31.22
N LEU A 201 20.21 -23.06 30.78
CA LEU A 201 19.43 -22.76 29.62
C LEU A 201 20.29 -23.02 28.35
N PRO A 202 19.80 -23.78 27.34
CA PRO A 202 20.52 -24.00 26.09
C PRO A 202 20.92 -22.67 25.43
N GLU A 203 22.05 -22.67 24.74
CA GLU A 203 22.60 -21.46 24.09
C GLU A 203 21.63 -20.82 23.10
N ASP A 204 20.92 -21.66 22.35
CA ASP A 204 19.95 -21.27 21.32
C ASP A 204 18.51 -21.10 21.82
N ALA A 205 18.28 -21.18 23.15
CA ALA A 205 16.98 -20.97 23.75
C ALA A 205 16.58 -19.49 23.79
N TYR A 206 15.28 -19.24 23.86
CA TYR A 206 14.75 -17.90 24.08
C TYR A 206 15.03 -17.42 25.50
N LYS A 207 15.61 -16.22 25.61
CA LYS A 207 16.07 -15.65 26.91
C LYS A 207 15.21 -14.46 27.35
N GLY A 208 14.10 -14.20 26.66
CA GLY A 208 13.22 -13.06 26.93
C GLY A 208 12.57 -13.12 28.33
N VAL A 209 12.18 -11.94 28.82
CA VAL A 209 11.47 -11.83 30.13
C VAL A 209 10.12 -12.53 30.07
N ASP A 210 9.47 -12.49 28.90
CA ASP A 210 8.20 -13.16 28.60
C ASP A 210 8.25 -14.67 28.86
N ILE A 211 9.38 -15.35 28.55
CA ILE A 211 9.57 -16.78 28.82
C ILE A 211 9.58 -17.03 30.33
N VAL A 212 10.24 -16.16 31.10
CA VAL A 212 10.27 -16.25 32.57
C VAL A 212 8.86 -16.03 33.13
N GLU A 213 8.17 -15.00 32.69
CA GLU A 213 6.81 -14.67 33.12
C GLU A 213 5.82 -15.82 32.84
N HIS A 214 5.92 -16.44 31.64
CA HIS A 214 5.09 -17.61 31.32
C HIS A 214 5.38 -18.79 32.26
N ALA A 215 6.64 -19.09 32.52
CA ALA A 215 7.01 -20.16 33.45
C ALA A 215 6.51 -19.89 34.89
N GLU A 216 6.68 -18.66 35.39
CA GLU A 216 6.19 -18.25 36.71
C GLU A 216 4.65 -18.32 36.80
N ASN A 217 3.93 -17.87 35.75
CA ASN A 217 2.48 -17.94 35.73
C ASN A 217 1.97 -19.39 35.62
N PHE A 218 2.70 -20.24 34.89
CA PHE A 218 2.40 -21.66 34.81
C PHE A 218 2.59 -22.33 36.19
N ILE A 219 3.67 -21.98 36.91
CA ILE A 219 3.93 -22.45 38.28
C ILE A 219 2.81 -22.01 39.25
N LYS A 220 2.35 -20.76 39.17
CA LYS A 220 1.23 -20.26 39.99
C LYS A 220 -0.06 -21.06 39.78
N GLU A 221 -0.30 -21.55 38.56
CA GLU A 221 -1.54 -22.26 38.21
C GLU A 221 -1.43 -23.78 38.46
N TYR A 222 -0.30 -24.38 38.13
CA TYR A 222 -0.13 -25.85 38.16
C TYR A 222 0.86 -26.36 39.20
N GLY A 223 1.62 -25.49 39.85
CA GLY A 223 2.64 -25.88 40.87
C GLY A 223 3.69 -26.84 40.28
N ASP A 224 4.00 -27.87 41.03
CA ASP A 224 4.98 -28.92 40.72
C ASP A 224 4.43 -30.09 39.89
N ARG A 225 3.15 -30.01 39.47
CA ARG A 225 2.41 -31.10 38.80
C ARG A 225 3.17 -31.73 37.64
N TYR A 226 3.92 -30.96 36.89
CA TYR A 226 4.62 -31.43 35.71
C TYR A 226 6.13 -31.67 35.94
N VAL A 227 6.65 -31.52 37.13
CA VAL A 227 8.08 -31.74 37.42
C VAL A 227 8.49 -33.21 37.15
N SER A 228 7.66 -34.17 37.53
CA SER A 228 7.88 -35.60 37.33
C SER A 228 7.30 -36.14 36.03
N ALA A 229 6.59 -35.31 35.23
CA ALA A 229 6.03 -35.69 33.94
C ALA A 229 7.15 -35.93 32.88
N SER A 230 6.84 -36.62 31.80
CA SER A 230 7.76 -36.71 30.67
C SER A 230 8.04 -35.32 30.08
N SER A 231 9.20 -35.15 29.44
CA SER A 231 9.55 -33.90 28.76
C SER A 231 8.52 -33.54 27.66
N GLU A 232 8.01 -34.52 26.94
CA GLU A 232 6.97 -34.33 25.93
C GLU A 232 5.67 -33.79 26.53
N GLU A 233 5.15 -34.43 27.57
CA GLU A 233 3.93 -33.98 28.26
C GLU A 233 4.09 -32.60 28.89
N ARG A 234 5.24 -32.33 29.51
CA ARG A 234 5.56 -31.04 30.13
C ARG A 234 5.64 -29.93 29.10
N ARG A 235 6.39 -30.13 27.98
CA ARG A 235 6.52 -29.19 26.86
C ARG A 235 5.16 -28.88 26.26
N LYS A 236 4.36 -29.90 26.00
CA LYS A 236 3.02 -29.73 25.50
C LYS A 236 2.16 -28.87 26.42
N ALA A 237 2.13 -29.15 27.71
CA ALA A 237 1.35 -28.39 28.69
C ALA A 237 1.81 -26.91 28.76
N LEU A 238 3.13 -26.67 28.74
CA LEU A 238 3.70 -25.32 28.76
C LEU A 238 3.38 -24.53 27.47
N VAL A 239 3.47 -25.17 26.30
CA VAL A 239 3.12 -24.52 25.02
C VAL A 239 1.62 -24.25 24.96
N ASP A 240 0.77 -25.22 25.30
CA ASP A 240 -0.69 -25.05 25.33
C ASP A 240 -1.12 -23.90 26.26
N PHE A 241 -0.34 -23.63 27.32
CA PHE A 241 -0.56 -22.53 28.26
C PHE A 241 -0.06 -21.17 27.71
N ALA A 242 1.15 -21.12 27.16
CA ALA A 242 1.85 -19.88 26.84
C ALA A 242 1.53 -19.34 25.42
N LEU A 243 1.45 -20.23 24.43
CA LEU A 243 1.30 -19.85 23.02
C LEU A 243 0.01 -19.07 22.73
N PRO A 244 -1.18 -19.46 23.24
CA PRO A 244 -2.39 -18.67 23.06
C PRO A 244 -2.28 -17.26 23.66
N LYS A 245 -1.55 -17.11 24.77
CA LYS A 245 -1.33 -15.81 25.42
C LYS A 245 -0.43 -14.90 24.58
N ASN A 246 0.61 -15.47 23.96
CA ASN A 246 1.46 -14.74 23.03
C ASN A 246 0.67 -14.28 21.79
N ILE A 247 -0.13 -15.17 21.18
CA ILE A 247 -0.96 -14.82 20.02
C ILE A 247 -1.93 -13.68 20.39
N ALA A 248 -2.62 -13.79 21.52
CA ALA A 248 -3.51 -12.73 22.00
C ALA A 248 -2.74 -11.41 22.30
N GLY A 249 -1.48 -11.52 22.72
CA GLY A 249 -0.57 -10.38 22.87
C GLY A 249 -0.29 -9.69 21.55
N LEU A 250 0.05 -10.44 20.51
CA LEU A 250 0.26 -9.91 19.16
C LEU A 250 -0.99 -9.25 18.60
N GLU A 251 -2.17 -9.87 18.78
CA GLU A 251 -3.45 -9.27 18.37
C GLU A 251 -3.71 -7.94 19.05
N ARG A 252 -3.51 -7.88 20.35
CA ARG A 252 -3.69 -6.64 21.15
C ARG A 252 -2.74 -5.54 20.69
N ASP A 253 -1.45 -5.86 20.52
CA ASP A 253 -0.42 -4.89 20.15
C ASP A 253 -0.64 -4.35 18.74
N LEU A 254 -1.02 -5.22 17.79
CA LEU A 254 -1.40 -4.82 16.44
C LEU A 254 -2.70 -4.00 16.42
N GLY A 255 -3.69 -4.39 17.25
CA GLY A 255 -4.91 -3.60 17.42
C GLY A 255 -4.65 -2.20 17.99
N ALA A 256 -3.74 -2.07 18.97
CA ALA A 256 -3.28 -0.78 19.48
C ALA A 256 -2.59 0.05 18.39
N TYR A 257 -1.89 -0.59 17.45
CA TYR A 257 -1.29 0.03 16.27
C TYR A 257 -2.28 0.26 15.13
N ARG A 258 -3.61 0.06 15.37
CA ARG A 258 -4.73 0.18 14.42
C ARG A 258 -4.67 -0.79 13.24
N ILE A 259 -4.04 -1.95 13.44
CA ILE A 259 -4.01 -3.02 12.46
C ILE A 259 -5.01 -4.10 12.87
N GLN A 260 -5.88 -4.49 11.93
CA GLN A 260 -6.84 -5.56 12.11
C GLN A 260 -6.72 -6.52 10.94
N TYR A 261 -6.69 -7.81 11.25
CA TYR A 261 -6.66 -8.88 10.27
C TYR A 261 -8.03 -9.51 10.13
N ASP A 262 -8.36 -9.88 8.89
CA ASP A 262 -9.58 -10.64 8.61
C ASP A 262 -9.39 -12.11 9.00
N ARG A 263 -8.13 -12.59 9.02
CA ARG A 263 -7.80 -13.96 9.39
C ARG A 263 -6.42 -14.08 10.04
N TRP A 264 -6.39 -14.88 11.11
CA TRP A 264 -5.18 -15.42 11.72
C TRP A 264 -5.06 -16.88 11.28
N PHE A 265 -4.20 -17.16 10.29
CA PHE A 265 -4.03 -18.49 9.71
C PHE A 265 -2.98 -19.27 10.48
N LYS A 266 -3.34 -20.44 11.01
CA LYS A 266 -2.43 -21.29 11.80
C LYS A 266 -1.72 -22.30 10.91
N GLU A 267 -0.38 -22.37 10.98
CA GLU A 267 0.44 -23.37 10.28
C GLU A 267 0.03 -24.80 10.67
N SER A 268 -0.26 -25.03 11.95
CA SER A 268 -0.71 -26.33 12.47
C SER A 268 -1.91 -26.92 11.72
N SER A 269 -2.77 -26.06 11.14
CA SER A 269 -3.91 -26.51 10.33
C SER A 269 -3.49 -27.25 9.06
N LEU A 270 -2.37 -26.86 8.43
CA LEU A 270 -1.85 -27.50 7.22
C LEU A 270 -1.28 -28.90 7.49
N HIS A 271 -0.76 -29.10 8.70
CA HIS A 271 -0.29 -30.42 9.15
C HIS A 271 -1.50 -31.31 9.50
N GLY A 272 -2.47 -30.75 10.22
CA GLY A 272 -3.65 -31.47 10.70
C GLY A 272 -4.61 -31.93 9.60
N ASP A 273 -4.75 -31.14 8.51
CA ASP A 273 -5.65 -31.46 7.40
C ASP A 273 -4.96 -32.24 6.26
N GLY A 274 -3.67 -32.56 6.40
CA GLY A 274 -2.88 -33.30 5.40
C GLY A 274 -2.44 -32.49 4.19
N SER A 275 -2.56 -31.13 4.22
CA SER A 275 -2.14 -30.27 3.10
C SER A 275 -0.66 -30.39 2.79
N VAL A 276 0.19 -30.53 3.80
CA VAL A 276 1.63 -30.73 3.65
C VAL A 276 1.92 -32.00 2.85
N GLN A 277 1.26 -33.11 3.19
CA GLN A 277 1.45 -34.38 2.47
C GLN A 277 0.92 -34.30 1.03
N ARG A 278 -0.26 -33.70 0.83
CA ARG A 278 -0.84 -33.51 -0.52
C ARG A 278 0.08 -32.78 -1.48
N VAL A 279 0.81 -31.76 -1.01
CA VAL A 279 1.79 -31.04 -1.84
C VAL A 279 2.98 -31.93 -2.23
N ILE A 280 3.51 -32.72 -1.29
CA ILE A 280 4.58 -33.69 -1.57
C ILE A 280 4.13 -34.67 -2.66
N ASP A 281 2.93 -35.24 -2.50
CA ASP A 281 2.38 -36.21 -3.43
C ASP A 281 2.13 -35.59 -4.81
N ALA A 282 1.59 -34.37 -4.87
CA ALA A 282 1.37 -33.64 -6.11
C ALA A 282 2.70 -33.37 -6.88
N LEU A 283 3.78 -33.00 -6.17
CA LEU A 283 5.08 -32.80 -6.78
C LEU A 283 5.69 -34.10 -7.28
N LYS A 284 5.48 -35.25 -6.56
CA LYS A 284 5.88 -36.58 -6.99
C LYS A 284 5.12 -37.04 -8.26
N GLU A 285 3.80 -36.88 -8.28
CA GLU A 285 2.93 -37.23 -9.42
C GLU A 285 3.34 -36.49 -10.70
N LYS A 286 3.79 -35.24 -10.55
CA LYS A 286 4.28 -34.44 -11.68
C LYS A 286 5.70 -34.83 -12.14
N GLY A 287 6.39 -35.77 -11.46
CA GLY A 287 7.72 -36.24 -11.82
C GLY A 287 8.82 -35.17 -11.61
N VAL A 288 8.55 -34.16 -10.80
CA VAL A 288 9.48 -33.04 -10.54
C VAL A 288 10.31 -33.25 -9.28
N THR A 289 10.32 -34.47 -8.73
CA THR A 289 11.11 -34.84 -7.54
C THR A 289 12.09 -35.98 -7.87
N TYR A 290 13.08 -36.18 -7.02
CA TYR A 290 14.00 -37.32 -7.04
C TYR A 290 14.49 -37.61 -5.62
N GLU A 291 15.00 -38.83 -5.43
CA GLU A 291 15.60 -39.24 -4.17
C GLU A 291 17.14 -39.19 -4.28
N GLN A 292 17.80 -38.64 -3.28
CA GLN A 292 19.23 -38.60 -3.13
C GLN A 292 19.61 -38.62 -1.66
N ASP A 293 20.55 -39.49 -1.28
CA ASP A 293 21.06 -39.66 0.10
C ASP A 293 19.94 -39.90 1.13
N GLY A 294 18.89 -40.62 0.76
CA GLY A 294 17.72 -40.91 1.58
C GLY A 294 16.77 -39.75 1.75
N ALA A 295 17.02 -38.61 1.14
CA ALA A 295 16.16 -37.43 1.16
C ALA A 295 15.37 -37.25 -0.14
N LEU A 296 14.17 -36.70 -0.06
CA LEU A 296 13.37 -36.34 -1.23
C LEU A 296 13.68 -34.89 -1.63
N TRP A 297 14.06 -34.71 -2.89
CA TRP A 297 14.44 -33.44 -3.48
C TRP A 297 13.42 -32.98 -4.52
N PHE A 298 13.21 -31.65 -4.61
CA PHE A 298 12.47 -30.98 -5.67
C PHE A 298 13.44 -30.39 -6.70
N LYS A 299 13.23 -30.69 -8.00
CA LYS A 299 13.99 -30.15 -9.13
C LYS A 299 13.70 -28.66 -9.37
N ALA A 300 13.91 -27.83 -8.37
CA ALA A 300 13.59 -26.43 -8.43
C ALA A 300 14.39 -25.65 -9.48
N SER A 301 15.61 -26.12 -9.78
CA SER A 301 16.47 -25.56 -10.84
C SER A 301 15.84 -25.63 -12.23
N ALA A 302 15.01 -26.64 -12.50
CA ALA A 302 14.26 -26.76 -13.75
C ALA A 302 13.14 -25.72 -13.89
N PHE A 303 12.81 -24.99 -12.82
CA PHE A 303 11.74 -24.00 -12.76
C PHE A 303 12.24 -22.59 -12.40
N GLY A 304 13.54 -22.32 -12.62
CA GLY A 304 14.13 -20.99 -12.48
C GLY A 304 14.69 -20.65 -11.09
N ASN A 305 14.84 -21.64 -10.21
CA ASN A 305 15.61 -21.47 -8.98
C ASN A 305 17.08 -21.86 -9.21
N ASP A 306 18.01 -21.27 -8.45
CA ASP A 306 19.46 -21.53 -8.62
C ASP A 306 19.85 -22.98 -8.28
N LYS A 307 19.17 -23.64 -7.36
CA LYS A 307 19.47 -24.97 -6.82
C LYS A 307 18.19 -25.75 -6.56
N ASP A 308 18.34 -27.10 -6.59
CA ASP A 308 17.30 -27.99 -6.12
C ASP A 308 17.11 -27.89 -4.60
N ILE A 309 15.94 -28.29 -4.12
CA ILE A 309 15.51 -28.05 -2.73
C ILE A 309 15.11 -29.37 -2.08
N VAL A 310 15.60 -29.63 -0.87
CA VAL A 310 15.16 -30.78 -0.06
C VAL A 310 13.72 -30.53 0.43
N LEU A 311 12.79 -31.40 0.07
CA LEU A 311 11.43 -31.42 0.58
C LEU A 311 11.30 -32.23 1.88
N VAL A 312 11.87 -33.46 1.87
CA VAL A 312 11.81 -34.35 3.02
C VAL A 312 13.23 -34.83 3.32
N ARG A 313 13.64 -34.69 4.55
CA ARG A 313 14.96 -35.13 5.03
C ARG A 313 15.05 -36.66 5.08
N ALA A 314 16.27 -37.21 5.18
CA ALA A 314 16.50 -38.64 5.31
C ALA A 314 15.80 -39.28 6.50
N ASN A 315 15.48 -38.53 7.54
CA ASN A 315 14.69 -38.96 8.70
C ASN A 315 13.17 -38.95 8.48
N GLY A 316 12.70 -38.67 7.27
CA GLY A 316 11.28 -38.63 6.92
C GLY A 316 10.55 -37.34 7.31
N ILE A 317 11.24 -36.33 7.89
CA ILE A 317 10.62 -35.08 8.33
C ILE A 317 10.65 -34.06 7.19
N PRO A 318 9.49 -33.46 6.78
CA PRO A 318 9.44 -32.38 5.83
C PRO A 318 10.28 -31.18 6.26
N THR A 319 10.89 -30.49 5.31
CA THR A 319 11.55 -29.22 5.57
C THR A 319 10.51 -28.07 5.60
N TYR A 320 10.90 -26.92 6.13
CA TYR A 320 10.01 -25.76 6.27
C TYR A 320 9.44 -25.23 4.95
N ILE A 321 10.07 -25.53 3.81
CA ILE A 321 9.56 -25.09 2.50
C ILE A 321 8.24 -25.80 2.11
N VAL A 322 7.99 -27.00 2.61
CA VAL A 322 6.79 -27.78 2.24
C VAL A 322 5.52 -27.17 2.86
N PRO A 323 5.47 -26.85 4.16
CA PRO A 323 4.35 -26.08 4.72
C PRO A 323 4.11 -24.76 3.99
N ASP A 324 5.18 -24.03 3.61
CA ASP A 324 5.05 -22.77 2.87
C ASP A 324 4.43 -22.98 1.49
N ILE A 325 4.84 -24.03 0.75
CA ILE A 325 4.22 -24.38 -0.53
C ILE A 325 2.74 -24.76 -0.33
N ALA A 326 2.43 -25.54 0.70
CA ALA A 326 1.07 -25.93 1.03
C ALA A 326 0.19 -24.72 1.38
N TYR A 327 0.75 -23.75 2.07
CA TYR A 327 0.06 -22.52 2.41
C TYR A 327 -0.25 -21.67 1.18
N HIS A 328 0.71 -21.48 0.26
CA HIS A 328 0.46 -20.75 -0.98
C HIS A 328 -0.51 -21.49 -1.91
N TYR A 329 -0.44 -22.81 -1.95
CA TYR A 329 -1.45 -23.62 -2.63
C TYR A 329 -2.84 -23.41 -1.99
N ASN A 330 -2.91 -23.37 -0.67
CA ASN A 330 -4.15 -23.08 0.06
C ASN A 330 -4.70 -21.69 -0.29
N LYS A 331 -3.87 -20.63 -0.33
CA LYS A 331 -4.26 -19.27 -0.76
C LYS A 331 -4.86 -19.29 -2.16
N LEU A 332 -4.10 -19.80 -3.13
CA LEU A 332 -4.39 -19.63 -4.55
C LEU A 332 -5.39 -20.63 -5.11
N VAL A 333 -5.45 -21.84 -4.56
CA VAL A 333 -6.30 -22.95 -5.08
C VAL A 333 -7.46 -23.22 -4.14
N THR A 334 -7.17 -23.59 -2.88
CA THR A 334 -8.22 -24.03 -1.96
C THR A 334 -9.18 -22.90 -1.62
N ARG A 335 -8.64 -21.70 -1.38
CA ARG A 335 -9.45 -20.50 -1.06
C ARG A 335 -9.76 -19.64 -2.29
N GLY A 336 -9.07 -19.87 -3.41
CA GLY A 336 -9.37 -19.28 -4.72
C GLY A 336 -9.13 -17.78 -4.80
N TYR A 337 -8.09 -17.25 -4.14
CA TYR A 337 -7.66 -15.87 -4.37
C TYR A 337 -7.07 -15.73 -5.76
N ASP A 338 -7.42 -14.65 -6.47
CA ASP A 338 -6.84 -14.34 -7.78
C ASP A 338 -5.34 -14.00 -7.64
N LYS A 339 -4.96 -13.38 -6.52
CA LYS A 339 -3.60 -12.98 -6.21
C LYS A 339 -3.31 -13.05 -4.70
N ALA A 340 -2.08 -13.42 -4.36
CA ALA A 340 -1.51 -13.25 -3.03
C ALA A 340 -0.37 -12.22 -3.11
N VAL A 341 -0.30 -11.35 -2.11
CA VAL A 341 0.76 -10.34 -1.94
C VAL A 341 1.35 -10.53 -0.55
N ASP A 342 2.61 -10.92 -0.46
CA ASP A 342 3.30 -11.17 0.79
C ASP A 342 4.30 -10.04 1.06
N VAL A 343 4.17 -9.35 2.20
CA VAL A 343 5.11 -8.31 2.63
C VAL A 343 6.17 -8.93 3.52
N LEU A 344 7.38 -9.04 3.01
CA LEU A 344 8.48 -9.79 3.61
C LEU A 344 9.68 -8.91 3.95
N GLY A 345 10.44 -9.28 4.97
CA GLY A 345 11.72 -8.66 5.27
C GLY A 345 12.79 -8.97 4.21
N ALA A 346 13.85 -8.15 4.15
CA ALA A 346 14.92 -8.28 3.17
C ALA A 346 15.69 -9.61 3.27
N ASP A 347 15.68 -10.26 4.41
CA ASP A 347 16.24 -11.60 4.65
C ASP A 347 15.52 -12.70 3.86
N HIS A 348 14.29 -12.46 3.41
CA HIS A 348 13.51 -13.39 2.58
C HIS A 348 13.76 -13.26 1.06
N HIS A 349 14.75 -12.48 0.62
CA HIS A 349 15.02 -12.31 -0.83
C HIS A 349 15.21 -13.64 -1.58
N GLY A 350 15.91 -14.61 -0.99
CA GLY A 350 16.10 -15.94 -1.56
C GLY A 350 14.86 -16.86 -1.51
N TYR A 351 13.83 -16.48 -0.79
CA TYR A 351 12.59 -17.24 -0.67
C TYR A 351 11.72 -17.15 -1.93
N VAL A 352 11.63 -15.97 -2.51
CA VAL A 352 10.72 -15.65 -3.63
C VAL A 352 10.92 -16.58 -4.84
N PRO A 353 12.16 -16.78 -5.39
CA PRO A 353 12.37 -17.67 -6.52
C PRO A 353 12.02 -19.12 -6.19
N ARG A 354 12.27 -19.58 -4.96
CA ARG A 354 11.95 -20.95 -4.51
C ARG A 354 10.45 -21.20 -4.53
N MET A 355 9.67 -20.25 -4.01
CA MET A 355 8.21 -20.36 -3.97
C MET A 355 7.61 -20.29 -5.37
N LYS A 356 8.08 -19.36 -6.21
CA LYS A 356 7.62 -19.26 -7.61
C LYS A 356 7.93 -20.52 -8.42
N ALA A 357 9.11 -21.12 -8.22
CA ALA A 357 9.47 -22.40 -8.83
C ALA A 357 8.50 -23.54 -8.41
N ALA A 358 8.18 -23.63 -7.12
CA ALA A 358 7.25 -24.62 -6.60
C ALA A 358 5.82 -24.44 -7.13
N LEU A 359 5.31 -23.22 -7.19
CA LEU A 359 3.98 -22.93 -7.76
C LEU A 359 3.93 -23.28 -9.24
N THR A 360 4.98 -22.94 -10.02
CA THR A 360 5.08 -23.30 -11.44
C THR A 360 5.12 -24.82 -11.63
N ALA A 361 5.89 -25.54 -10.81
CA ALA A 361 5.95 -27.00 -10.85
C ALA A 361 4.60 -27.65 -10.52
N LEU A 362 3.82 -27.04 -9.65
CA LEU A 362 2.45 -27.47 -9.35
C LEU A 362 1.43 -27.13 -10.47
N GLY A 363 1.86 -26.41 -11.53
CA GLY A 363 1.03 -26.02 -12.66
C GLY A 363 0.21 -24.74 -12.41
N LEU A 364 0.62 -23.94 -11.44
CA LEU A 364 0.01 -22.65 -11.13
C LEU A 364 0.74 -21.51 -11.84
N ASP A 365 0.03 -20.45 -12.17
CA ASP A 365 0.64 -19.21 -12.62
C ASP A 365 1.36 -18.53 -11.44
N ALA A 366 2.70 -18.57 -11.44
CA ALA A 366 3.53 -17.97 -10.39
C ALA A 366 3.38 -16.43 -10.30
N ASN A 367 2.82 -15.77 -11.33
CA ASN A 367 2.52 -14.33 -11.28
C ASN A 367 1.30 -14.03 -10.41
N ARG A 368 0.59 -15.02 -9.90
CA ARG A 368 -0.44 -14.85 -8.88
C ARG A 368 0.14 -14.65 -7.47
N LEU A 369 1.44 -14.83 -7.30
CA LEU A 369 2.17 -14.49 -6.08
C LEU A 369 3.10 -13.31 -6.36
N ASP A 370 2.90 -12.19 -5.66
CA ASP A 370 3.85 -11.09 -5.58
C ASP A 370 4.41 -10.98 -4.16
N CYS A 371 5.69 -10.63 -4.07
CA CYS A 371 6.36 -10.42 -2.80
C CYS A 371 6.92 -9.01 -2.74
N VAL A 372 6.49 -8.25 -1.76
CA VAL A 372 6.99 -6.90 -1.46
C VAL A 372 8.12 -7.03 -0.45
N ILE A 373 9.35 -6.86 -0.91
CA ILE A 373 10.54 -6.96 -0.05
C ILE A 373 10.78 -5.62 0.64
N MET A 374 10.77 -5.66 1.96
CA MET A 374 10.92 -4.48 2.80
C MET A 374 12.32 -4.43 3.42
N GLN A 375 13.00 -3.29 3.28
CA GLN A 375 14.31 -3.05 3.88
C GLN A 375 14.24 -2.76 5.39
N MET A 376 15.37 -2.92 6.05
CA MET A 376 15.53 -2.67 7.49
C MET A 376 15.31 -1.18 7.82
N VAL A 377 14.81 -0.94 9.03
CA VAL A 377 14.68 0.40 9.62
C VAL A 377 15.82 0.63 10.60
N ARG A 378 16.43 1.79 10.54
CA ARG A 378 17.33 2.30 11.59
C ARG A 378 16.59 3.39 12.38
N LEU A 379 16.66 3.30 13.69
CA LEU A 379 16.16 4.38 14.55
C LEU A 379 17.27 5.40 14.76
N VAL A 380 16.93 6.67 14.61
CA VAL A 380 17.86 7.80 14.78
C VAL A 380 17.31 8.72 15.87
N ARG A 381 18.21 9.23 16.72
CA ARG A 381 17.96 10.27 17.72
C ARG A 381 19.18 11.18 17.78
N ASP A 382 18.99 12.51 17.78
CA ASP A 382 20.08 13.51 17.73
C ASP A 382 21.07 13.29 16.57
N GLY A 383 20.58 12.78 15.43
CA GLY A 383 21.42 12.44 14.27
C GLY A 383 22.26 11.17 14.43
N GLU A 384 22.20 10.48 15.57
CA GLU A 384 22.92 9.25 15.82
C GLU A 384 22.01 8.01 15.73
N THR A 385 22.50 6.93 15.10
CA THR A 385 21.79 5.66 15.07
C THR A 385 21.74 5.06 16.48
N ILE A 386 20.51 4.82 16.96
CA ILE A 386 20.29 4.10 18.21
C ILE A 386 20.64 2.63 17.96
N LYS A 387 21.81 2.23 18.43
CA LYS A 387 22.17 0.80 18.47
C LYS A 387 21.27 0.15 19.51
N LEU A 388 20.62 -0.96 19.15
CA LEU A 388 19.91 -1.86 20.05
C LEU A 388 20.57 -1.80 21.44
N SER A 389 19.83 -1.36 22.44
CA SER A 389 20.40 -0.76 23.66
C SER A 389 21.47 -1.63 24.29
N LYS A 390 22.72 -1.16 24.30
CA LYS A 390 23.80 -1.74 25.11
C LYS A 390 23.49 -1.71 26.61
N ARG A 391 22.52 -0.88 27.05
CA ARG A 391 22.17 -0.74 28.48
C ARG A 391 21.12 -1.73 28.98
N SER A 392 20.20 -2.23 28.13
CA SER A 392 19.14 -3.16 28.55
C SER A 392 19.17 -4.52 27.85
N GLY A 393 19.97 -4.70 26.80
CA GLY A 393 19.96 -5.93 25.97
C GLY A 393 18.65 -6.19 25.23
N LYS A 394 17.71 -5.23 25.25
CA LYS A 394 16.36 -5.39 24.66
C LYS A 394 16.27 -4.73 23.30
N ALA A 395 15.76 -5.46 22.32
CA ALA A 395 15.33 -4.91 21.05
C ALA A 395 14.21 -3.88 21.29
N ILE A 396 14.19 -2.79 20.50
CA ILE A 396 13.09 -1.83 20.54
C ILE A 396 11.85 -2.53 19.96
N THR A 397 10.82 -2.64 20.80
CA THR A 397 9.56 -3.27 20.44
C THR A 397 8.60 -2.27 19.82
N LEU A 398 7.52 -2.75 19.19
CA LEU A 398 6.42 -1.90 18.74
C LEU A 398 5.87 -1.06 19.92
N ASN A 399 5.65 -1.68 21.08
CA ASN A 399 5.08 -0.97 22.23
C ASN A 399 6.00 0.14 22.72
N THR A 400 7.31 -0.10 22.84
CA THR A 400 8.27 0.94 23.23
C THR A 400 8.36 2.08 22.22
N LEU A 401 8.19 1.80 20.92
CA LEU A 401 8.10 2.85 19.92
C LEU A 401 6.86 3.72 20.15
N LEU A 402 5.70 3.11 20.39
CA LEU A 402 4.43 3.82 20.57
C LEU A 402 4.32 4.57 21.92
N GLU A 403 5.19 4.29 22.89
CA GLU A 403 5.34 5.09 24.10
C GLU A 403 6.07 6.41 23.82
N GLU A 404 6.95 6.46 22.81
CA GLU A 404 7.76 7.64 22.49
C GLU A 404 7.19 8.46 21.32
N VAL A 405 6.51 7.80 20.38
CA VAL A 405 6.04 8.42 19.12
C VAL A 405 4.53 8.22 18.98
N PRO A 406 3.76 9.27 18.63
CA PRO A 406 2.35 9.13 18.31
C PRO A 406 2.10 8.09 17.21
N ILE A 407 1.04 7.29 17.35
CA ILE A 407 0.67 6.25 16.37
C ILE A 407 0.54 6.83 14.95
N ASP A 408 -0.04 8.02 14.82
CA ASP A 408 -0.20 8.71 13.54
C ASP A 408 1.15 8.97 12.87
N ALA A 409 2.14 9.44 13.64
CA ALA A 409 3.48 9.68 13.14
C ALA A 409 4.18 8.36 12.79
N ALA A 410 4.10 7.33 13.63
CA ALA A 410 4.71 6.04 13.34
C ALA A 410 4.17 5.46 12.02
N ARG A 411 2.84 5.44 11.82
CA ARG A 411 2.22 4.93 10.61
C ARG A 411 2.56 5.75 9.37
N PHE A 412 2.58 7.09 9.49
CA PHE A 412 2.90 7.99 8.39
C PHE A 412 4.35 7.87 7.95
N PHE A 413 5.29 7.90 8.90
CA PHE A 413 6.73 7.85 8.63
C PHE A 413 7.14 6.53 7.97
N PHE A 414 6.60 5.38 8.40
CA PHE A 414 6.89 4.10 7.76
C PHE A 414 6.39 4.01 6.31
N ASN A 415 5.44 4.85 5.93
CA ASN A 415 4.92 4.95 4.56
C ASN A 415 5.46 6.15 3.78
N LEU A 416 6.51 6.87 4.27
CA LEU A 416 7.15 7.96 3.53
C LEU A 416 8.12 7.49 2.45
N ARG A 417 8.56 6.25 2.50
CA ARG A 417 9.54 5.69 1.57
C ARG A 417 9.04 4.38 0.99
N GLU A 418 9.48 4.11 -0.23
CA GLU A 418 9.22 2.82 -0.87
C GLU A 418 9.66 1.66 0.04
N PRO A 419 8.93 0.52 0.04
CA PRO A 419 9.25 -0.61 0.91
C PRO A 419 10.70 -1.09 0.79
N ASN A 420 11.25 -1.13 -0.43
CA ASN A 420 12.60 -1.62 -0.73
C ASN A 420 13.72 -0.63 -0.41
N SER A 421 13.41 0.60 0.03
CA SER A 421 14.41 1.59 0.38
C SER A 421 14.82 1.51 1.85
N HIS A 422 16.11 1.75 2.12
CA HIS A 422 16.58 1.94 3.50
C HIS A 422 15.93 3.19 4.10
N PHE A 423 15.58 3.09 5.37
CA PHE A 423 14.87 4.15 6.05
C PHE A 423 15.45 4.42 7.45
N ASP A 424 15.80 5.67 7.69
CA ASP A 424 16.16 6.18 9.00
C ASP A 424 14.92 6.82 9.62
N PHE A 425 14.42 6.23 10.69
CA PHE A 425 13.28 6.72 11.44
C PHE A 425 13.78 7.66 12.53
N ASP A 426 13.58 8.95 12.34
CA ASP A 426 13.94 10.00 13.29
C ASP A 426 12.84 10.12 14.36
N LEU A 427 13.17 9.70 15.58
CA LEU A 427 12.24 9.70 16.71
C LEU A 427 11.83 11.11 17.15
N GLU A 428 12.76 12.07 17.13
CA GLU A 428 12.48 13.44 17.54
C GLU A 428 11.59 14.16 16.54
N LEU A 429 11.92 14.03 15.25
CA LEU A 429 11.08 14.57 14.20
C LEU A 429 9.67 13.95 14.25
N ALA A 430 9.57 12.64 14.44
CA ALA A 430 8.28 11.94 14.50
C ALA A 430 7.43 12.34 15.74
N ALA A 431 8.08 12.69 16.84
CA ALA A 431 7.41 13.18 18.05
C ALA A 431 7.10 14.69 18.02
N SER A 432 7.73 15.46 17.11
CA SER A 432 7.60 16.90 17.08
C SER A 432 6.23 17.40 16.62
N THR A 433 5.77 18.51 17.20
CA THR A 433 4.56 19.23 16.81
C THR A 433 4.90 20.46 15.97
N SER A 434 5.69 20.28 14.93
CA SER A 434 6.17 21.34 14.05
C SER A 434 5.84 21.05 12.58
N ASN A 435 5.92 22.07 11.73
CA ASN A 435 5.70 21.91 10.28
C ASN A 435 6.76 21.06 9.58
N GLU A 436 7.86 20.75 10.24
CA GLU A 436 8.88 19.83 9.73
C GLU A 436 8.41 18.36 9.80
N ASN A 437 7.52 18.07 10.75
CA ASN A 437 6.88 16.77 10.85
C ASN A 437 5.77 16.64 9.78
N PRO A 438 5.92 15.78 8.77
CA PRO A 438 5.02 15.75 7.62
C PRO A 438 3.58 15.35 8.00
N VAL A 439 3.37 14.48 8.99
CA VAL A 439 2.00 14.14 9.41
C VAL A 439 1.35 15.31 10.13
N TYR A 440 2.08 16.00 11.00
CA TYR A 440 1.59 17.20 11.67
C TYR A 440 1.24 18.28 10.65
N TYR A 441 2.08 18.50 9.64
CA TYR A 441 1.86 19.46 8.57
C TYR A 441 0.56 19.19 7.79
N VAL A 442 0.28 17.93 7.45
CA VAL A 442 -0.96 17.54 6.77
C VAL A 442 -2.17 17.70 7.68
N GLN A 443 -2.09 17.25 8.93
CA GLN A 443 -3.16 17.41 9.92
C GLN A 443 -3.45 18.88 10.20
N TYR A 444 -2.42 19.71 10.27
CA TYR A 444 -2.56 21.16 10.43
C TYR A 444 -3.28 21.79 9.23
N ALA A 445 -3.02 21.37 7.99
CA ALA A 445 -3.76 21.85 6.82
C ALA A 445 -5.27 21.56 6.97
N HIS A 446 -5.65 20.34 7.38
CA HIS A 446 -7.05 19.98 7.65
C HIS A 446 -7.67 20.84 8.76
N ALA A 447 -7.02 20.97 9.91
CA ALA A 447 -7.50 21.75 11.05
C ALA A 447 -7.66 23.25 10.69
N ARG A 448 -6.72 23.77 9.88
CA ARG A 448 -6.79 25.15 9.37
C ARG A 448 -8.01 25.37 8.47
N ILE A 449 -8.32 24.44 7.57
CA ILE A 449 -9.53 24.52 6.75
C ILE A 449 -10.77 24.49 7.64
N CYS A 450 -10.84 23.60 8.62
CA CYS A 450 -11.94 23.58 9.60
C CYS A 450 -12.10 24.92 10.33
N SER A 451 -11.00 25.60 10.65
CA SER A 451 -11.03 26.94 11.25
C SER A 451 -11.56 28.01 10.30
N ILE A 452 -11.17 27.96 9.01
CA ILE A 452 -11.70 28.88 7.97
C ILE A 452 -13.21 28.73 7.86
N LEU A 453 -13.71 27.50 7.77
CA LEU A 453 -15.15 27.22 7.65
C LEU A 453 -15.93 27.67 8.89
N ARG A 454 -15.39 27.47 10.10
CA ARG A 454 -16.00 27.97 11.34
C ARG A 454 -16.06 29.48 11.36
N LYS A 455 -14.97 30.17 11.00
CA LYS A 455 -14.93 31.63 10.94
C LYS A 455 -15.94 32.19 9.95
N ALA A 456 -16.08 31.59 8.77
CA ALA A 456 -17.10 31.97 7.79
C ALA A 456 -18.52 31.88 8.39
N ALA A 457 -18.83 30.80 9.11
CA ALA A 457 -20.11 30.63 9.80
C ALA A 457 -20.32 31.65 10.92
N GLU A 458 -19.29 31.97 11.71
CA GLU A 458 -19.33 33.01 12.75
C GLU A 458 -19.56 34.42 12.17
N GLU A 459 -19.07 34.69 10.96
CA GLU A 459 -19.32 35.93 10.20
C GLU A 459 -20.66 35.91 9.45
N GLY A 460 -21.50 34.89 9.67
CA GLY A 460 -22.86 34.79 9.11
C GLY A 460 -22.92 34.26 7.69
N VAL A 461 -21.83 33.74 7.15
CA VAL A 461 -21.80 33.13 5.82
C VAL A 461 -22.42 31.73 5.87
N THR A 462 -23.53 31.55 5.18
CA THR A 462 -24.13 30.21 4.98
C THR A 462 -23.45 29.52 3.80
N LEU A 463 -22.82 28.40 4.07
CA LEU A 463 -22.23 27.57 3.01
C LEU A 463 -23.34 26.96 2.16
N ARG A 464 -23.20 27.08 0.84
CA ARG A 464 -24.08 26.45 -0.15
C ARG A 464 -23.25 25.80 -1.27
N THR A 465 -23.87 24.95 -2.04
CA THR A 465 -23.26 24.48 -3.30
C THR A 465 -23.21 25.62 -4.29
N PRO A 466 -22.03 26.03 -4.78
CA PRO A 466 -21.91 27.03 -5.84
C PRO A 466 -22.51 26.51 -7.15
N THR A 467 -22.96 27.42 -7.99
CA THR A 467 -23.29 27.12 -9.39
C THR A 467 -22.01 26.84 -10.19
N THR A 468 -22.11 26.14 -11.31
CA THR A 468 -20.97 25.92 -12.22
C THR A 468 -20.32 27.23 -12.65
N ALA A 469 -21.11 28.27 -12.93
CA ALA A 469 -20.61 29.61 -13.27
C ALA A 469 -19.80 30.27 -12.15
N GLU A 470 -20.17 30.06 -10.88
CA GLU A 470 -19.39 30.52 -9.72
C GLU A 470 -18.09 29.72 -9.56
N LEU A 471 -18.12 28.41 -9.78
CA LEU A 471 -16.92 27.58 -9.77
C LEU A 471 -15.94 27.93 -10.88
N GLU A 472 -16.43 28.34 -12.05
CA GLU A 472 -15.62 28.81 -13.18
C GLU A 472 -14.87 30.12 -12.87
N GLN A 473 -15.21 30.86 -11.81
CA GLN A 473 -14.46 32.02 -11.33
C GLN A 473 -13.13 31.66 -10.67
N LEU A 474 -12.88 30.38 -10.34
CA LEU A 474 -11.60 29.89 -9.81
C LEU A 474 -10.52 29.89 -10.91
N THR A 475 -9.97 31.05 -11.21
CA THR A 475 -9.05 31.27 -12.33
C THR A 475 -7.60 31.50 -11.94
N ALA A 476 -7.34 31.75 -10.64
CA ALA A 476 -5.97 31.97 -10.17
C ALA A 476 -5.09 30.73 -10.37
N PRO A 477 -3.80 30.91 -10.68
CA PRO A 477 -2.88 29.77 -10.89
C PRO A 477 -2.86 28.80 -9.71
N GLU A 478 -2.89 29.29 -8.50
CA GLU A 478 -2.88 28.48 -7.27
C GLU A 478 -4.18 27.66 -7.11
N GLU A 479 -5.32 28.22 -7.51
CA GLU A 479 -6.62 27.53 -7.49
C GLU A 479 -6.61 26.37 -8.49
N ARG A 480 -6.20 26.65 -9.73
CA ARG A 480 -6.12 25.63 -10.79
C ARG A 480 -5.11 24.54 -10.48
N GLU A 481 -3.94 24.89 -9.91
CA GLU A 481 -2.92 23.91 -9.52
C GLU A 481 -3.44 22.97 -8.42
N LEU A 482 -4.13 23.53 -7.43
CA LEU A 482 -4.74 22.78 -6.34
C LEU A 482 -5.84 21.84 -6.87
N ILE A 483 -6.72 22.30 -7.76
CA ILE A 483 -7.80 21.47 -8.33
C ILE A 483 -7.23 20.35 -9.22
N ARG A 484 -6.18 20.62 -10.02
CA ARG A 484 -5.51 19.56 -10.80
C ARG A 484 -4.94 18.47 -9.90
N HIS A 485 -4.33 18.86 -8.78
CA HIS A 485 -3.79 17.89 -7.83
C HIS A 485 -4.92 17.06 -7.19
N LEU A 486 -6.05 17.68 -6.85
CA LEU A 486 -7.24 16.95 -6.39
C LEU A 486 -7.69 15.91 -7.43
N ALA A 487 -7.72 16.26 -8.72
CA ALA A 487 -8.12 15.36 -9.80
C ALA A 487 -7.21 14.12 -9.96
N ALA A 488 -5.94 14.20 -9.51
CA ALA A 488 -4.95 13.14 -9.67
C ALA A 488 -5.11 11.98 -8.66
N LEU A 489 -5.85 12.15 -7.54
CA LEU A 489 -5.91 11.17 -6.45
C LEU A 489 -6.20 9.74 -6.93
N THR A 490 -7.20 9.57 -7.79
CA THR A 490 -7.58 8.23 -8.28
C THR A 490 -6.44 7.56 -9.05
N ASP A 491 -5.67 8.33 -9.81
CA ASP A 491 -4.53 7.82 -10.57
C ASP A 491 -3.36 7.46 -9.68
N ASP A 492 -3.12 8.24 -8.64
CA ASP A 492 -2.10 7.94 -7.65
C ASP A 492 -2.46 6.69 -6.85
N VAL A 493 -3.73 6.50 -6.47
CA VAL A 493 -4.22 5.27 -5.84
C VAL A 493 -4.00 4.06 -6.75
N VAL A 494 -4.39 4.15 -8.03
CA VAL A 494 -4.19 3.05 -8.99
C VAL A 494 -2.71 2.77 -9.21
N THR A 495 -1.87 3.81 -9.27
CA THR A 495 -0.43 3.68 -9.44
C THR A 495 0.21 3.04 -8.21
N ALA A 496 -0.15 3.48 -7.01
CA ALA A 496 0.30 2.87 -5.76
C ALA A 496 -0.09 1.39 -5.66
N ALA A 497 -1.32 1.04 -6.08
CA ALA A 497 -1.77 -0.36 -6.14
C ALA A 497 -0.97 -1.19 -7.15
N LYS A 498 -0.67 -0.65 -8.35
CA LYS A 498 0.13 -1.33 -9.39
C LYS A 498 1.57 -1.59 -8.97
N THR A 499 2.16 -0.65 -8.25
CA THR A 499 3.57 -0.70 -7.85
C THR A 499 3.77 -1.26 -6.44
N TYR A 500 2.69 -1.56 -5.72
CA TYR A 500 2.69 -1.94 -4.30
C TYR A 500 3.44 -0.93 -3.42
N ASP A 501 3.26 0.35 -3.72
CA ASP A 501 3.99 1.44 -3.06
C ASP A 501 3.05 2.46 -2.40
N PRO A 502 2.69 2.27 -1.12
CA PRO A 502 1.84 3.20 -0.39
C PRO A 502 2.49 4.57 -0.15
N ALA A 503 3.83 4.72 -0.35
CA ALA A 503 4.50 6.02 -0.21
C ALA A 503 3.98 7.07 -1.20
N LYS A 504 3.45 6.65 -2.35
CA LYS A 504 2.80 7.57 -3.31
C LYS A 504 1.62 8.32 -2.68
N ILE A 505 0.88 7.66 -1.81
CA ILE A 505 -0.29 8.23 -1.13
C ILE A 505 0.12 9.22 -0.04
N THR A 506 1.20 8.94 0.70
CA THR A 506 1.74 9.89 1.68
C THR A 506 2.32 11.12 0.99
N HIS A 507 3.03 10.96 -0.12
CA HIS A 507 3.54 12.09 -0.90
C HIS A 507 2.41 12.92 -1.50
N TYR A 508 1.39 12.28 -2.08
CA TYR A 508 0.22 12.98 -2.60
C TYR A 508 -0.41 13.91 -1.57
N VAL A 509 -0.62 13.45 -0.33
CA VAL A 509 -1.29 14.27 0.69
C VAL A 509 -0.39 15.37 1.26
N ILE A 510 0.93 15.17 1.29
CA ILE A 510 1.90 16.24 1.63
C ILE A 510 1.87 17.34 0.59
N ASP A 511 1.88 16.97 -0.70
CA ASP A 511 1.81 17.92 -1.81
C ASP A 511 0.46 18.65 -1.80
N LEU A 512 -0.64 17.95 -1.53
CA LEU A 512 -1.96 18.58 -1.37
C LEU A 512 -1.97 19.64 -0.27
N ALA A 513 -1.41 19.33 0.90
CA ALA A 513 -1.28 20.28 2.00
C ALA A 513 -0.41 21.49 1.61
N THR A 514 0.69 21.26 0.89
CA THR A 514 1.59 22.31 0.41
C THR A 514 0.89 23.24 -0.58
N LEU A 515 0.16 22.68 -1.55
CA LEU A 515 -0.62 23.44 -2.51
C LEU A 515 -1.75 24.22 -1.86
N PHE A 516 -2.42 23.63 -0.86
CA PHE A 516 -3.42 24.36 -0.08
C PHE A 516 -2.81 25.56 0.66
N HIS A 517 -1.68 25.41 1.32
CA HIS A 517 -1.03 26.54 1.99
C HIS A 517 -0.58 27.62 1.02
N LYS A 518 -0.09 27.26 -0.16
CA LYS A 518 0.25 28.18 -1.25
C LYS A 518 -0.98 28.97 -1.71
N PHE A 519 -2.09 28.29 -1.97
CA PHE A 519 -3.37 28.91 -2.31
C PHE A 519 -3.83 29.87 -1.21
N TYR A 520 -3.86 29.42 0.04
CA TYR A 520 -4.34 30.22 1.16
C TYR A 520 -3.52 31.48 1.43
N ASN A 521 -2.21 31.43 1.16
CA ASN A 521 -1.33 32.59 1.30
C ASN A 521 -1.46 33.58 0.14
N ALA A 522 -1.78 33.13 -1.07
CA ALA A 522 -1.90 33.95 -2.25
C ALA A 522 -3.31 34.54 -2.42
N GLN A 523 -4.35 33.82 -2.02
CA GLN A 523 -5.74 34.15 -2.30
C GLN A 523 -6.54 34.29 -1.00
N ARG A 524 -7.27 35.41 -0.85
CA ARG A 524 -8.22 35.57 0.26
C ARG A 524 -9.47 34.74 0.00
N VAL A 525 -9.85 33.89 0.95
CA VAL A 525 -11.06 33.07 0.84
C VAL A 525 -12.32 33.92 1.05
N MET A 526 -12.31 34.75 2.09
CA MET A 526 -13.40 35.67 2.38
C MET A 526 -13.22 36.96 1.58
N VAL A 527 -14.00 37.13 0.52
CA VAL A 527 -13.99 38.27 -0.40
C VAL A 527 -15.42 38.87 -0.52
N GLU A 528 -15.53 40.07 -1.09
CA GLU A 528 -16.83 40.76 -1.24
C GLU A 528 -17.72 40.11 -2.30
N ASP A 529 -17.11 39.53 -3.37
CA ASP A 529 -17.87 38.77 -4.38
C ASP A 529 -18.35 37.44 -3.76
N GLU A 530 -19.66 37.35 -3.55
CA GLU A 530 -20.29 36.20 -2.90
C GLU A 530 -20.07 34.91 -3.73
N GLY A 531 -20.16 34.96 -5.03
CA GLY A 531 -19.97 33.81 -5.92
C GLY A 531 -18.57 33.24 -5.78
N LEU A 532 -17.54 34.09 -5.89
CA LEU A 532 -16.14 33.71 -5.73
C LEU A 532 -15.85 33.23 -4.30
N MET A 533 -16.41 33.88 -3.28
CA MET A 533 -16.28 33.45 -1.88
C MET A 533 -16.83 32.03 -1.69
N GLN A 534 -18.04 31.75 -2.17
CA GLN A 534 -18.65 30.42 -2.08
C GLN A 534 -17.82 29.37 -2.85
N ALA A 535 -17.32 29.71 -4.03
CA ALA A 535 -16.44 28.83 -4.81
C ALA A 535 -15.13 28.49 -4.07
N ARG A 536 -14.48 29.47 -3.42
CA ARG A 536 -13.26 29.27 -2.61
C ARG A 536 -13.52 28.46 -1.35
N LEU A 537 -14.64 28.68 -0.66
CA LEU A 537 -15.05 27.88 0.50
C LEU A 537 -15.36 26.42 0.08
N TYR A 538 -15.95 26.24 -1.11
CA TYR A 538 -16.20 24.93 -1.68
C TYR A 538 -14.89 24.20 -2.03
N LEU A 539 -13.91 24.90 -2.63
CA LEU A 539 -12.57 24.38 -2.86
C LEU A 539 -11.88 23.99 -1.54
N CYS A 540 -11.94 24.81 -0.51
CA CYS A 540 -11.43 24.46 0.82
C CYS A 540 -12.09 23.19 1.36
N THR A 541 -13.42 23.06 1.19
CA THR A 541 -14.15 21.85 1.62
C THR A 541 -13.72 20.61 0.83
N ALA A 542 -13.49 20.74 -0.49
CA ALA A 542 -12.98 19.66 -1.33
C ALA A 542 -11.60 19.20 -0.86
N VAL A 543 -10.69 20.12 -0.57
CA VAL A 543 -9.35 19.80 -0.01
C VAL A 543 -9.47 19.10 1.34
N LYS A 544 -10.30 19.63 2.25
CA LYS A 544 -10.56 19.01 3.56
C LYS A 544 -11.03 17.55 3.42
N ASN A 545 -12.01 17.31 2.55
CA ASN A 545 -12.56 15.98 2.33
C ASN A 545 -11.52 15.03 1.74
N THR A 546 -10.69 15.50 0.80
CA THR A 546 -9.63 14.70 0.20
C THR A 546 -8.54 14.35 1.21
N ILE A 547 -8.07 15.31 2.04
CA ILE A 547 -7.13 15.03 3.13
C ILE A 547 -7.72 13.98 4.09
N ARG A 548 -8.99 14.14 4.48
CA ARG A 548 -9.69 13.17 5.34
C ARG A 548 -9.71 11.78 4.71
N ASN A 549 -10.07 11.66 3.44
CA ASN A 549 -10.14 10.38 2.74
C ASN A 549 -8.77 9.69 2.73
N VAL A 550 -7.70 10.43 2.41
CA VAL A 550 -6.34 9.87 2.39
C VAL A 550 -5.86 9.49 3.78
N LEU A 551 -6.03 10.35 4.79
CA LEU A 551 -5.62 10.03 6.16
C LEU A 551 -6.40 8.83 6.73
N THR A 552 -7.69 8.71 6.40
CA THR A 552 -8.52 7.55 6.77
C THR A 552 -8.01 6.27 6.11
N MET A 553 -7.64 6.31 4.83
CA MET A 553 -7.00 5.18 4.12
C MET A 553 -5.72 4.72 4.84
N LEU A 554 -4.92 5.65 5.32
CA LEU A 554 -3.69 5.37 6.08
C LEU A 554 -3.95 5.04 7.56
N LYS A 555 -5.21 5.08 8.01
CA LYS A 555 -5.64 4.96 9.42
C LYS A 555 -4.95 5.96 10.35
N ILE A 556 -4.86 7.20 9.91
CA ILE A 556 -4.30 8.34 10.63
C ILE A 556 -5.46 9.25 11.06
N SER A 557 -5.34 9.83 12.24
CA SER A 557 -6.35 10.72 12.80
C SER A 557 -6.50 12.00 11.98
N VAL A 558 -7.72 12.53 11.95
CA VAL A 558 -8.07 13.74 11.19
C VAL A 558 -8.59 14.80 12.15
N PRO A 559 -7.70 15.53 12.87
CA PRO A 559 -8.10 16.51 13.85
C PRO A 559 -8.75 17.74 13.19
N GLU A 560 -9.80 18.26 13.80
CA GLU A 560 -10.45 19.50 13.37
C GLU A 560 -9.88 20.74 14.06
N ARG A 561 -9.07 20.55 15.11
CA ARG A 561 -8.37 21.58 15.88
C ARG A 561 -6.99 21.10 16.26
N MET A 562 -6.02 21.96 16.13
CA MET A 562 -4.64 21.75 16.55
C MET A 562 -4.09 23.02 17.18
#